data_dafe918ad2f67123412e97284e70f4c3
#
_entry.id   dafe918ad2f67123412e97284e70f4c3
#
_cell.length_a   1.000
_cell.length_b   1.000
_cell.length_c   1.000
_cell.angle_alpha   90.00
_cell.angle_beta   90.00
_cell.angle_gamma   90.00
#
_symmetry.space_group_name_H-M   'P 1'
#
loop_
_entity.id
_entity.type
_entity.pdbx_description
1 polymer ?
#
loop_
_entity_poly.entity_id
_entity_poly.type
_entity_poly.pdbx_seq_one_letter_code
_entity_poly.pdbx_strand_id
1 'polypeptide(L)'
;MYSKFGQFIDGKWQQAEKKETYDVINPATEEVIGKASKASSVDVQKALKSAEKGLEVWKNTAPWQRSYVLRKIADLMREKKDVLAKWLTLEVGKPLAEGVGEVGGGADIFEWNAEETKRIYGQTQQSRFPDTRVHVYYQPVGVVAALIPWNFPIVLASRKISTALAAGCSVICKPDTITPGAVMELVDICKEAGVPDGVVNLLSGDPAEISNELMDSDIVKKVSITGSTRVGKIILKKAADKVQRVTMELSGHSPFIVCEDVDINKVADIAITGKFRNNGQVCISPNRFYIQENRKDEFVSAFMDRAKKLKIGNGMDEGVELGPLSTAKRLEEIEKLVETTKNEGAKVLIGGKRPSGFNKGYYYEPTVFDDVKDNFTIMKEEPFGPLVPILTFKSFDEVIERANDNDLGLCSYLYTNSMDQAHRGSELLESGCVAVNTGVVALAEAPFGGIKQTGYGREGGSGAIKDYLNVKYTHMGLKI
;
A
#
# COMPACT_ATOMS: atom_id res chain seq x y z
N MET A 1 -0.78 -24.94 5.44
CA MET A 1 -0.40 -23.62 5.97
C MET A 1 -1.55 -22.97 6.75
N TYR A 2 -2.80 -23.01 6.29
CA TYR A 2 -3.95 -22.30 6.88
C TYR A 2 -4.63 -23.00 8.07
N SER A 3 -4.27 -24.22 8.46
CA SER A 3 -4.99 -25.04 9.44
C SER A 3 -5.13 -24.43 10.84
N LYS A 4 -4.24 -23.51 11.22
CA LYS A 4 -4.31 -22.81 12.51
C LYS A 4 -5.17 -21.53 12.46
N PHE A 5 -5.52 -21.06 11.26
CA PHE A 5 -6.21 -19.80 11.06
C PHE A 5 -7.71 -19.99 10.77
N GLY A 6 -8.47 -18.98 11.10
CA GLY A 6 -9.87 -18.83 10.83
C GLY A 6 -10.24 -17.37 10.77
N GLN A 7 -11.31 -16.96 11.43
CA GLN A 7 -11.59 -15.57 11.76
C GLN A 7 -10.91 -15.27 13.11
N PHE A 8 -10.20 -14.15 13.23
CA PHE A 8 -9.62 -13.73 14.51
C PHE A 8 -10.56 -12.76 15.20
N ILE A 9 -11.21 -13.22 16.26
CA ILE A 9 -12.22 -12.45 16.98
C ILE A 9 -12.01 -12.65 18.47
N ASP A 10 -12.03 -11.56 19.23
CA ASP A 10 -11.90 -11.57 20.69
C ASP A 10 -10.63 -12.34 21.16
N GLY A 11 -9.49 -12.05 20.49
CA GLY A 11 -8.19 -12.63 20.81
C GLY A 11 -8.01 -14.09 20.42
N LYS A 12 -8.93 -14.70 19.65
CA LYS A 12 -8.90 -16.13 19.33
C LYS A 12 -9.14 -16.38 17.84
N TRP A 13 -8.40 -17.34 17.30
CA TRP A 13 -8.73 -17.96 16.01
C TRP A 13 -9.93 -18.88 16.16
N GLN A 14 -10.94 -18.70 15.34
CA GLN A 14 -12.15 -19.53 15.34
C GLN A 14 -12.63 -19.78 13.92
N GLN A 15 -13.25 -20.91 13.69
CA GLN A 15 -13.87 -21.20 12.39
C GLN A 15 -15.01 -20.22 12.13
N ALA A 16 -15.22 -19.86 10.85
CA ALA A 16 -16.39 -19.12 10.46
C ALA A 16 -17.69 -19.89 10.79
N GLU A 17 -18.74 -19.17 11.17
CA GLU A 17 -20.03 -19.75 11.60
C GLU A 17 -20.56 -20.78 10.59
N LYS A 18 -20.51 -20.46 9.30
CA LYS A 18 -20.95 -21.35 8.22
C LYS A 18 -19.93 -22.41 7.83
N LYS A 19 -18.71 -22.38 8.37
CA LYS A 19 -17.57 -23.26 8.04
C LYS A 19 -17.22 -23.25 6.54
N GLU A 20 -17.62 -22.22 5.80
CA GLU A 20 -17.24 -22.04 4.40
C GLU A 20 -15.78 -21.65 4.29
N THR A 21 -15.14 -22.09 3.20
CA THR A 21 -13.74 -21.77 2.89
C THR A 21 -13.59 -21.41 1.41
N TYR A 22 -12.48 -20.81 1.08
CA TYR A 22 -12.05 -20.56 -0.30
C TYR A 22 -10.59 -20.95 -0.49
N ASP A 23 -10.24 -21.33 -1.72
CA ASP A 23 -8.90 -21.74 -2.08
C ASP A 23 -7.98 -20.52 -2.21
N VAL A 24 -6.75 -20.64 -1.70
CA VAL A 24 -5.66 -19.69 -1.93
C VAL A 24 -4.65 -20.36 -2.85
N ILE A 25 -4.28 -19.67 -3.93
CA ILE A 25 -3.49 -20.21 -5.01
C ILE A 25 -2.09 -19.60 -5.00
N ASN A 26 -1.06 -20.42 -5.20
CA ASN A 26 0.29 -19.96 -5.49
C ASN A 26 0.39 -19.51 -6.95
N PRO A 27 0.64 -18.23 -7.25
CA PRO A 27 0.68 -17.73 -8.62
C PRO A 27 1.87 -18.28 -9.44
N ALA A 28 2.89 -18.82 -8.79
CA ALA A 28 4.05 -19.41 -9.45
C ALA A 28 3.79 -20.84 -9.98
N THR A 29 2.88 -21.59 -9.35
CA THR A 29 2.60 -23.00 -9.68
C THR A 29 1.15 -23.27 -10.04
N GLU A 30 0.25 -22.32 -9.82
CA GLU A 30 -1.21 -22.43 -9.94
C GLU A 30 -1.83 -23.48 -8.99
N GLU A 31 -1.07 -23.91 -7.99
CA GLU A 31 -1.51 -24.91 -7.02
C GLU A 31 -2.21 -24.25 -5.81
N VAL A 32 -3.19 -24.94 -5.28
CA VAL A 32 -3.85 -24.55 -4.02
C VAL A 32 -2.88 -24.79 -2.87
N ILE A 33 -2.44 -23.71 -2.20
CA ILE A 33 -1.54 -23.78 -1.03
C ILE A 33 -2.30 -23.96 0.29
N GLY A 34 -3.62 -23.82 0.25
CA GLY A 34 -4.51 -24.05 1.38
C GLY A 34 -5.88 -23.43 1.21
N LYS A 35 -6.70 -23.61 2.23
CA LYS A 35 -8.07 -23.06 2.29
C LYS A 35 -8.17 -22.04 3.41
N ALA A 36 -8.57 -20.83 3.08
CA ALA A 36 -8.87 -19.79 4.04
C ALA A 36 -10.36 -19.80 4.43
N SER A 37 -10.65 -19.45 5.66
CA SER A 37 -12.01 -19.41 6.19
C SER A 37 -12.78 -18.22 5.59
N LYS A 38 -14.06 -18.41 5.23
CA LYS A 38 -14.94 -17.38 4.68
C LYS A 38 -15.92 -16.91 5.76
N ALA A 39 -15.78 -15.65 6.22
CA ALA A 39 -16.67 -15.04 7.21
C ALA A 39 -18.10 -14.93 6.67
N SER A 40 -19.05 -15.13 7.55
CA SER A 40 -20.46 -14.83 7.36
C SER A 40 -20.85 -13.51 8.05
N SER A 41 -22.07 -13.04 7.82
CA SER A 41 -22.62 -11.88 8.53
C SER A 41 -22.56 -12.04 10.06
N VAL A 42 -22.79 -13.25 10.57
CA VAL A 42 -22.70 -13.54 12.02
C VAL A 42 -21.28 -13.29 12.54
N ASP A 43 -20.26 -13.66 11.77
CA ASP A 43 -18.86 -13.43 12.14
C ASP A 43 -18.52 -11.94 12.15
N VAL A 44 -19.04 -11.18 11.16
CA VAL A 44 -18.90 -9.72 11.12
C VAL A 44 -19.51 -9.08 12.36
N GLN A 45 -20.72 -9.47 12.75
CA GLN A 45 -21.38 -8.94 13.94
C GLN A 45 -20.62 -9.28 15.24
N LYS A 46 -20.05 -10.49 15.33
CA LYS A 46 -19.18 -10.88 16.46
C LYS A 46 -17.92 -10.00 16.51
N ALA A 47 -17.26 -9.76 15.37
CA ALA A 47 -16.07 -8.91 15.29
C ALA A 47 -16.36 -7.44 15.64
N LEU A 48 -17.50 -6.90 15.21
CA LEU A 48 -17.95 -5.56 15.57
C LEU A 48 -18.09 -5.39 17.08
N LYS A 49 -18.80 -6.31 17.73
CA LYS A 49 -18.99 -6.30 19.20
C LYS A 49 -17.65 -6.48 19.94
N SER A 50 -16.80 -7.33 19.42
CA SER A 50 -15.45 -7.56 19.98
C SER A 50 -14.60 -6.28 19.87
N ALA A 51 -14.61 -5.62 18.70
CA ALA A 51 -13.85 -4.38 18.49
C ALA A 51 -14.34 -3.23 19.37
N GLU A 52 -15.65 -3.14 19.62
CA GLU A 52 -16.26 -2.15 20.54
C GLU A 52 -15.75 -2.35 21.97
N LYS A 53 -15.74 -3.60 22.47
CA LYS A 53 -15.16 -3.94 23.79
C LYS A 53 -13.67 -3.67 23.86
N GLY A 54 -12.92 -4.07 22.83
CA GLY A 54 -11.48 -3.84 22.74
C GLY A 54 -11.14 -2.34 22.75
N LEU A 55 -11.95 -1.52 22.10
CA LEU A 55 -11.80 -0.05 22.12
C LEU A 55 -11.87 0.49 23.54
N GLU A 56 -12.81 0.03 24.39
CA GLU A 56 -12.94 0.52 25.76
C GLU A 56 -11.68 0.25 26.58
N VAL A 57 -11.01 -0.88 26.35
CA VAL A 57 -9.75 -1.21 26.99
C VAL A 57 -8.62 -0.34 26.45
N TRP A 58 -8.47 -0.28 25.10
CA TRP A 58 -7.31 0.29 24.45
C TRP A 58 -7.26 1.82 24.52
N LYS A 59 -8.39 2.50 24.39
CA LYS A 59 -8.45 3.97 24.53
C LYS A 59 -8.05 4.46 25.91
N ASN A 60 -8.23 3.62 26.96
CA ASN A 60 -7.85 3.91 28.33
C ASN A 60 -6.42 3.39 28.69
N THR A 61 -5.75 2.70 27.76
CA THR A 61 -4.36 2.26 27.91
C THR A 61 -3.43 3.45 27.71
N ALA A 62 -2.51 3.66 28.67
CA ALA A 62 -1.58 4.78 28.62
C ALA A 62 -0.71 4.77 27.34
N PRO A 63 -0.39 5.93 26.75
CA PRO A 63 0.41 5.99 25.52
C PRO A 63 1.76 5.26 25.60
N TRP A 64 2.43 5.29 26.73
CA TRP A 64 3.68 4.55 26.94
C TRP A 64 3.49 3.03 26.85
N GLN A 65 2.39 2.52 27.38
CA GLN A 65 2.06 1.09 27.30
C GLN A 65 1.73 0.70 25.84
N ARG A 66 0.96 1.51 25.13
CA ARG A 66 0.69 1.30 23.71
C ARG A 66 1.98 1.30 22.88
N SER A 67 2.86 2.27 23.13
CA SER A 67 4.18 2.36 22.49
C SER A 67 5.02 1.10 22.71
N TYR A 68 5.05 0.59 23.96
CA TYR A 68 5.76 -0.64 24.29
C TYR A 68 5.26 -1.85 23.47
N VAL A 69 3.93 -2.02 23.38
CA VAL A 69 3.33 -3.12 22.61
C VAL A 69 3.65 -3.00 21.12
N LEU A 70 3.54 -1.78 20.54
CA LEU A 70 3.84 -1.54 19.12
C LEU A 70 5.32 -1.84 18.81
N ARG A 71 6.25 -1.45 19.69
CA ARG A 71 7.67 -1.77 19.54
C ARG A 71 7.91 -3.27 19.57
N LYS A 72 7.25 -3.97 20.51
CA LYS A 72 7.35 -5.44 20.62
C LYS A 72 6.80 -6.14 19.36
N ILE A 73 5.76 -5.60 18.73
CA ILE A 73 5.29 -6.10 17.41
C ILE A 73 6.40 -5.97 16.37
N ALA A 74 7.05 -4.80 16.27
CA ALA A 74 8.16 -4.58 15.34
C ALA A 74 9.31 -5.57 15.55
N ASP A 75 9.69 -5.81 16.79
CA ASP A 75 10.75 -6.75 17.15
C ASP A 75 10.39 -8.18 16.74
N LEU A 76 9.17 -8.64 17.05
CA LEU A 76 8.67 -9.97 16.67
C LEU A 76 8.54 -10.13 15.15
N MET A 77 8.18 -9.07 14.42
CA MET A 77 8.18 -9.10 12.96
C MET A 77 9.59 -9.33 12.40
N ARG A 78 10.59 -8.64 12.94
CA ARG A 78 12.00 -8.82 12.54
C ARG A 78 12.51 -10.24 12.89
N GLU A 79 12.14 -10.75 14.04
CA GLU A 79 12.47 -12.12 14.46
C GLU A 79 11.84 -13.16 13.54
N LYS A 80 10.56 -12.99 13.17
CA LYS A 80 9.79 -13.92 12.33
C LYS A 80 9.81 -13.56 10.84
N LYS A 81 10.77 -12.73 10.39
CA LYS A 81 10.82 -12.21 9.02
C LYS A 81 10.76 -13.29 7.95
N ASP A 82 11.43 -14.41 8.15
CA ASP A 82 11.50 -15.49 7.17
C ASP A 82 10.14 -16.21 7.00
N VAL A 83 9.38 -16.33 8.10
CA VAL A 83 8.02 -16.89 8.06
C VAL A 83 7.09 -15.97 7.29
N LEU A 84 7.12 -14.67 7.62
CA LEU A 84 6.29 -13.65 6.93
C LEU A 84 6.67 -13.52 5.46
N ALA A 85 7.96 -13.48 5.13
CA ALA A 85 8.44 -13.41 3.75
C ALA A 85 8.01 -14.63 2.93
N LYS A 86 8.03 -15.83 3.52
CA LYS A 86 7.55 -17.05 2.87
C LYS A 86 6.06 -16.96 2.51
N TRP A 87 5.21 -16.42 3.39
CA TRP A 87 3.81 -16.16 3.09
C TRP A 87 3.68 -15.23 1.88
N LEU A 88 4.43 -14.11 1.87
CA LEU A 88 4.41 -13.14 0.77
C LEU A 88 4.79 -13.78 -0.56
N THR A 89 5.84 -14.58 -0.59
CA THR A 89 6.27 -15.27 -1.82
C THR A 89 5.23 -16.27 -2.31
N LEU A 90 4.65 -17.06 -1.41
CA LEU A 90 3.69 -18.10 -1.80
C LEU A 90 2.34 -17.55 -2.23
N GLU A 91 1.88 -16.42 -1.66
CA GLU A 91 0.58 -15.83 -1.94
C GLU A 91 0.63 -14.77 -3.05
N VAL A 92 1.66 -13.91 -3.05
CA VAL A 92 1.80 -12.80 -4.00
C VAL A 92 2.61 -13.20 -5.24
N GLY A 93 3.60 -14.09 -5.05
CA GLY A 93 4.54 -14.50 -6.09
C GLY A 93 5.86 -13.75 -6.12
N LYS A 94 6.03 -12.68 -5.30
CA LYS A 94 7.27 -11.89 -5.26
C LYS A 94 8.47 -12.73 -4.79
N PRO A 95 9.70 -12.40 -5.24
CA PRO A 95 10.91 -13.04 -4.75
C PRO A 95 11.04 -12.97 -3.23
N LEU A 96 11.60 -14.02 -2.61
CA LEU A 96 11.76 -14.12 -1.15
C LEU A 96 12.53 -12.92 -0.57
N ALA A 97 13.56 -12.45 -1.28
CA ALA A 97 14.33 -11.27 -0.87
C ALA A 97 13.47 -10.00 -0.79
N GLU A 98 12.53 -9.81 -1.74
CA GLU A 98 11.57 -8.70 -1.69
C GLU A 98 10.58 -8.86 -0.52
N GLY A 99 10.15 -10.10 -0.25
CA GLY A 99 9.33 -10.43 0.91
C GLY A 99 10.01 -10.04 2.24
N VAL A 100 11.30 -10.37 2.39
CA VAL A 100 12.10 -9.98 3.56
C VAL A 100 12.18 -8.45 3.70
N GLY A 101 12.40 -7.75 2.58
CA GLY A 101 12.40 -6.28 2.56
C GLY A 101 11.05 -5.67 2.94
N GLU A 102 9.95 -6.26 2.49
CA GLU A 102 8.60 -5.83 2.87
C GLU A 102 8.34 -5.97 4.37
N VAL A 103 8.74 -7.09 4.95
CA VAL A 103 8.60 -7.31 6.41
C VAL A 103 9.41 -6.29 7.21
N GLY A 104 10.64 -5.99 6.77
CA GLY A 104 11.47 -4.94 7.37
C GLY A 104 10.76 -3.59 7.37
N GLY A 105 10.26 -3.16 6.22
CA GLY A 105 9.49 -1.92 6.11
C GLY A 105 8.22 -1.90 6.96
N GLY A 106 7.52 -3.03 7.07
CA GLY A 106 6.37 -3.17 7.97
C GLY A 106 6.74 -3.01 9.46
N ALA A 107 7.87 -3.59 9.87
CA ALA A 107 8.38 -3.45 11.23
C ALA A 107 8.79 -1.99 11.54
N ASP A 108 9.44 -1.31 10.60
CA ASP A 108 9.83 0.10 10.76
C ASP A 108 8.60 1.01 10.92
N ILE A 109 7.49 0.71 10.23
CA ILE A 109 6.22 1.44 10.38
C ILE A 109 5.63 1.25 11.78
N PHE A 110 5.66 0.04 12.34
CA PHE A 110 5.23 -0.20 13.73
C PHE A 110 6.11 0.54 14.73
N GLU A 111 7.43 0.53 14.54
CA GLU A 111 8.38 1.23 15.40
C GLU A 111 8.18 2.75 15.34
N TRP A 112 7.99 3.32 14.12
CA TRP A 112 7.64 4.73 13.95
C TRP A 112 6.39 5.12 14.72
N ASN A 113 5.31 4.36 14.56
CA ASN A 113 4.05 4.62 15.26
C ASN A 113 4.14 4.40 16.78
N ALA A 114 5.03 3.53 17.25
CA ALA A 114 5.34 3.41 18.68
C ALA A 114 5.88 4.72 19.26
N GLU A 115 6.72 5.44 18.50
CA GLU A 115 7.24 6.74 18.90
C GLU A 115 6.17 7.85 18.79
N GLU A 116 5.39 7.86 17.72
CA GLU A 116 4.33 8.86 17.51
C GLU A 116 3.20 8.75 18.54
N THR A 117 2.92 7.56 19.06
CA THR A 117 1.97 7.34 20.17
C THR A 117 2.22 8.27 21.35
N LYS A 118 3.49 8.53 21.68
CA LYS A 118 3.91 9.38 22.82
C LYS A 118 3.85 10.87 22.50
N ARG A 119 3.62 11.27 21.24
CA ARG A 119 3.65 12.66 20.75
C ARG A 119 2.26 13.22 20.44
N ILE A 120 1.20 12.60 20.92
CA ILE A 120 -0.18 13.10 20.79
C ILE A 120 -0.35 14.23 21.83
N TYR A 121 0.22 15.40 21.51
CA TYR A 121 0.20 16.56 22.43
C TYR A 121 -1.06 17.36 22.25
N GLY A 122 -1.71 17.69 23.38
CA GLY A 122 -2.72 18.74 23.45
C GLY A 122 -2.11 20.14 23.57
N GLN A 123 -2.99 21.13 23.67
CA GLN A 123 -2.59 22.53 23.85
C GLN A 123 -3.39 23.15 24.99
N THR A 124 -2.76 24.07 25.74
CA THR A 124 -3.44 24.96 26.71
C THR A 124 -3.21 26.39 26.26
N GLN A 125 -4.28 27.13 26.08
CA GLN A 125 -4.23 28.52 25.60
C GLN A 125 -4.94 29.45 26.58
N GLN A 126 -4.46 30.69 26.64
CA GLN A 126 -5.25 31.76 27.27
C GLN A 126 -6.44 32.09 26.35
N SER A 127 -7.57 32.32 26.97
CA SER A 127 -8.76 32.80 26.26
C SER A 127 -8.74 34.32 26.13
N ARG A 128 -9.61 34.88 25.30
CA ARG A 128 -9.90 36.32 25.27
C ARG A 128 -10.49 36.83 26.58
N PHE A 129 -10.99 35.96 27.41
CA PHE A 129 -11.55 36.29 28.73
C PHE A 129 -10.51 35.92 29.81
N PRO A 130 -10.12 36.89 30.69
CA PRO A 130 -9.01 36.70 31.63
C PRO A 130 -9.17 35.52 32.58
N ASP A 131 -10.40 35.26 33.02
CA ASP A 131 -10.73 34.20 34.00
C ASP A 131 -11.08 32.87 33.36
N THR A 132 -10.62 32.62 32.12
CA THR A 132 -10.89 31.37 31.41
C THR A 132 -9.65 30.79 30.75
N ARG A 133 -9.69 29.49 30.47
CA ARG A 133 -8.64 28.77 29.73
C ARG A 133 -9.29 27.87 28.67
N VAL A 134 -8.58 27.67 27.56
CA VAL A 134 -8.94 26.69 26.53
C VAL A 134 -7.93 25.57 26.59
N HIS A 135 -8.43 24.34 26.74
CA HIS A 135 -7.65 23.12 26.64
C HIS A 135 -8.08 22.38 25.38
N VAL A 136 -7.12 22.06 24.51
CA VAL A 136 -7.33 21.24 23.31
C VAL A 136 -6.67 19.89 23.55
N TYR A 137 -7.40 18.81 23.29
CA TYR A 137 -6.88 17.46 23.41
C TYR A 137 -7.48 16.53 22.34
N TYR A 138 -6.84 15.38 22.18
CA TYR A 138 -7.18 14.42 21.16
C TYR A 138 -7.73 13.13 21.77
N GLN A 139 -8.74 12.56 21.12
CA GLN A 139 -9.36 11.30 21.51
C GLN A 139 -9.42 10.36 20.32
N PRO A 140 -9.28 9.01 20.50
CA PRO A 140 -9.46 8.06 19.40
C PRO A 140 -10.79 8.25 18.68
N VAL A 141 -10.80 8.10 17.34
CA VAL A 141 -12.06 8.18 16.58
C VAL A 141 -13.00 7.05 16.91
N GLY A 142 -12.51 5.87 17.30
CA GLY A 142 -13.30 4.70 17.62
C GLY A 142 -12.80 3.43 16.93
N VAL A 143 -13.72 2.57 16.49
CA VAL A 143 -13.43 1.34 15.74
C VAL A 143 -13.08 1.70 14.31
N VAL A 144 -11.99 1.10 13.79
CA VAL A 144 -11.47 1.30 12.43
C VAL A 144 -11.66 0.03 11.59
N ALA A 145 -12.21 0.15 10.40
CA ALA A 145 -12.16 -0.90 9.38
C ALA A 145 -10.91 -0.68 8.50
N ALA A 146 -10.01 -1.65 8.49
CA ALA A 146 -8.77 -1.63 7.70
C ALA A 146 -8.91 -2.60 6.51
N LEU A 147 -9.08 -2.04 5.29
CA LEU A 147 -9.22 -2.79 4.05
C LEU A 147 -7.87 -2.87 3.35
N ILE A 148 -7.28 -4.06 3.29
CA ILE A 148 -5.88 -4.31 2.95
C ILE A 148 -5.82 -5.04 1.61
N PRO A 149 -5.10 -4.50 0.59
CA PRO A 149 -4.94 -5.15 -0.70
C PRO A 149 -3.85 -6.23 -0.67
N TRP A 150 -3.73 -6.91 -1.79
CA TRP A 150 -2.89 -8.11 -1.94
C TRP A 150 -1.42 -7.85 -2.27
N ASN A 151 -1.06 -6.70 -2.85
CA ASN A 151 0.26 -6.51 -3.46
C ASN A 151 1.42 -6.30 -2.47
N PHE A 152 1.17 -5.63 -1.34
CA PHE A 152 2.09 -5.45 -0.21
C PHE A 152 1.34 -5.64 1.12
N PRO A 153 0.82 -6.85 1.39
CA PRO A 153 -0.11 -7.07 2.49
C PRO A 153 0.48 -6.76 3.87
N ILE A 154 1.78 -6.97 4.09
CA ILE A 154 2.43 -6.68 5.38
C ILE A 154 2.64 -5.18 5.57
N VAL A 155 3.23 -4.47 4.61
CA VAL A 155 3.45 -3.01 4.72
C VAL A 155 2.12 -2.28 4.86
N LEU A 156 1.13 -2.61 4.02
CA LEU A 156 -0.15 -1.91 4.01
C LEU A 156 -1.03 -2.25 5.23
N ALA A 157 -0.94 -3.48 5.76
CA ALA A 157 -1.52 -3.81 7.05
C ALA A 157 -0.83 -3.06 8.18
N SER A 158 0.51 -3.02 8.17
CA SER A 158 1.29 -2.31 9.20
C SER A 158 0.91 -0.83 9.27
N ARG A 159 0.78 -0.14 8.13
CA ARG A 159 0.36 1.27 8.09
C ARG A 159 -1.00 1.49 8.78
N LYS A 160 -1.97 0.64 8.52
CA LYS A 160 -3.34 0.78 9.03
C LYS A 160 -3.47 0.34 10.50
N ILE A 161 -2.92 -0.84 10.82
CA ILE A 161 -3.02 -1.41 12.18
C ILE A 161 -2.21 -0.58 13.16
N SER A 162 -0.94 -0.29 12.88
CA SER A 162 -0.08 0.40 13.83
C SER A 162 -0.55 1.83 14.12
N THR A 163 -1.03 2.57 13.09
CA THR A 163 -1.56 3.92 13.28
C THR A 163 -2.86 3.92 14.09
N ALA A 164 -3.77 2.96 13.83
CA ALA A 164 -4.99 2.80 14.63
C ALA A 164 -4.65 2.51 16.10
N LEU A 165 -3.74 1.55 16.34
CA LEU A 165 -3.31 1.20 17.70
C LEU A 165 -2.59 2.35 18.40
N ALA A 166 -1.72 3.06 17.70
CA ALA A 166 -1.03 4.24 18.23
C ALA A 166 -1.99 5.32 18.71
N ALA A 167 -3.04 5.57 17.93
CA ALA A 167 -4.10 6.53 18.28
C ALA A 167 -4.99 6.07 19.45
N GLY A 168 -4.97 4.78 19.82
CA GLY A 168 -5.85 4.21 20.84
C GLY A 168 -7.18 3.67 20.29
N CYS A 169 -7.28 3.45 18.98
CA CYS A 169 -8.41 2.83 18.30
C CYS A 169 -8.33 1.30 18.37
N SER A 170 -9.46 0.62 18.27
CA SER A 170 -9.51 -0.79 17.88
C SER A 170 -9.65 -0.93 16.36
N VAL A 171 -9.29 -2.08 15.81
CA VAL A 171 -9.28 -2.29 14.36
C VAL A 171 -9.85 -3.65 13.98
N ILE A 172 -10.63 -3.67 12.89
CA ILE A 172 -11.06 -4.87 12.21
C ILE A 172 -10.37 -4.89 10.85
N CYS A 173 -9.47 -5.85 10.68
CA CYS A 173 -8.68 -6.03 9.47
C CYS A 173 -9.42 -6.91 8.48
N LYS A 174 -9.49 -6.50 7.23
CA LYS A 174 -9.98 -7.31 6.12
C LYS A 174 -8.86 -7.43 5.07
N PRO A 175 -8.06 -8.52 5.10
CA PRO A 175 -7.06 -8.78 4.06
C PRO A 175 -7.74 -9.15 2.74
N ASP A 176 -7.03 -8.97 1.63
CA ASP A 176 -7.49 -9.50 0.35
C ASP A 176 -7.60 -11.02 0.39
N THR A 177 -8.53 -11.57 -0.39
CA THR A 177 -8.71 -13.03 -0.49
C THR A 177 -7.54 -13.76 -1.15
N ILE A 178 -6.72 -13.04 -1.91
CA ILE A 178 -5.52 -13.58 -2.56
C ILE A 178 -4.40 -13.79 -1.54
N THR A 179 -4.27 -12.90 -0.54
CA THR A 179 -3.13 -12.86 0.37
C THR A 179 -3.52 -12.75 1.85
N PRO A 180 -4.39 -13.64 2.35
CA PRO A 180 -4.86 -13.55 3.74
C PRO A 180 -3.81 -14.02 4.75
N GLY A 181 -2.97 -15.00 4.42
CA GLY A 181 -2.08 -15.69 5.37
C GLY A 181 -0.99 -14.79 5.93
N ALA A 182 -0.39 -13.93 5.11
CA ALA A 182 0.61 -12.95 5.57
C ALA A 182 0.03 -12.01 6.64
N VAL A 183 -1.20 -11.52 6.44
CA VAL A 183 -1.86 -10.63 7.41
C VAL A 183 -2.35 -11.41 8.64
N MET A 184 -2.78 -12.65 8.47
CA MET A 184 -3.14 -13.54 9.58
C MET A 184 -1.95 -13.77 10.52
N GLU A 185 -0.75 -14.02 9.96
CA GLU A 185 0.47 -14.17 10.75
C GLU A 185 0.84 -12.88 11.50
N LEU A 186 0.66 -11.70 10.85
CA LEU A 186 0.87 -10.41 11.51
C LEU A 186 -0.10 -10.20 12.69
N VAL A 187 -1.36 -10.62 12.56
CA VAL A 187 -2.35 -10.54 13.65
C VAL A 187 -1.97 -11.49 14.80
N ASP A 188 -1.43 -12.66 14.49
CA ASP A 188 -0.89 -13.59 15.50
C ASP A 188 0.28 -12.95 16.28
N ILE A 189 1.16 -12.23 15.57
CA ILE A 189 2.25 -11.44 16.18
C ILE A 189 1.69 -10.32 17.07
N CYS A 190 0.62 -9.64 16.67
CA CYS A 190 -0.02 -8.62 17.52
C CYS A 190 -0.50 -9.22 18.85
N LYS A 191 -1.12 -10.41 18.80
CA LYS A 191 -1.54 -11.14 20.00
C LYS A 191 -0.35 -11.51 20.89
N GLU A 192 0.71 -12.08 20.31
CA GLU A 192 1.94 -12.47 21.03
C GLU A 192 2.64 -11.28 21.68
N ALA A 193 2.58 -10.11 21.04
CA ALA A 193 3.12 -8.86 21.59
C ALA A 193 2.32 -8.35 22.80
N GLY A 194 1.12 -8.86 23.03
CA GLY A 194 0.28 -8.48 24.17
C GLY A 194 -0.80 -7.44 23.84
N VAL A 195 -1.21 -7.33 22.58
CA VAL A 195 -2.43 -6.57 22.24
C VAL A 195 -3.63 -7.22 22.91
N PRO A 196 -4.43 -6.49 23.69
CA PRO A 196 -5.59 -7.05 24.41
C PRO A 196 -6.64 -7.63 23.47
N ASP A 197 -7.40 -8.62 23.97
CA ASP A 197 -8.48 -9.24 23.22
C ASP A 197 -9.49 -8.19 22.73
N GLY A 198 -9.94 -8.34 21.50
CA GLY A 198 -10.90 -7.44 20.86
C GLY A 198 -10.28 -6.16 20.23
N VAL A 199 -9.06 -5.77 20.60
CA VAL A 199 -8.42 -4.56 20.03
C VAL A 199 -8.07 -4.73 18.56
N VAL A 200 -7.58 -5.91 18.18
CA VAL A 200 -7.36 -6.31 16.78
C VAL A 200 -8.28 -7.49 16.48
N ASN A 201 -9.02 -7.39 15.40
CA ASN A 201 -9.83 -8.47 14.85
C ASN A 201 -9.50 -8.64 13.38
N LEU A 202 -9.69 -9.83 12.81
CA LEU A 202 -9.50 -10.10 11.38
C LEU A 202 -10.64 -10.93 10.83
N LEU A 203 -11.18 -10.45 9.71
CA LEU A 203 -12.22 -11.14 8.93
C LEU A 203 -11.71 -11.45 7.54
N SER A 204 -11.66 -12.74 7.21
CA SER A 204 -11.30 -13.25 5.89
C SER A 204 -12.54 -13.73 5.15
N GLY A 205 -12.68 -13.43 3.86
CA GLY A 205 -13.85 -13.79 3.07
C GLY A 205 -14.17 -12.78 1.98
N ASP A 206 -15.42 -12.78 1.51
CA ASP A 206 -15.87 -11.91 0.42
C ASP A 206 -15.65 -10.43 0.75
N PRO A 207 -14.90 -9.68 -0.09
CA PRO A 207 -14.57 -8.29 0.21
C PRO A 207 -15.79 -7.36 0.21
N ALA A 208 -16.77 -7.60 -0.66
CA ALA A 208 -17.94 -6.75 -0.75
C ALA A 208 -18.91 -7.01 0.41
N GLU A 209 -19.17 -8.28 0.74
CA GLU A 209 -20.03 -8.66 1.86
C GLU A 209 -19.48 -8.08 3.18
N ILE A 210 -18.23 -8.35 3.49
CA ILE A 210 -17.61 -7.91 4.75
C ILE A 210 -17.52 -6.38 4.83
N SER A 211 -17.01 -5.70 3.77
CA SER A 211 -16.87 -4.24 3.82
C SER A 211 -18.21 -3.53 3.89
N ASN A 212 -19.24 -4.03 3.21
CA ASN A 212 -20.58 -3.47 3.28
C ASN A 212 -21.13 -3.54 4.70
N GLU A 213 -21.06 -4.70 5.35
CA GLU A 213 -21.59 -4.85 6.72
C GLU A 213 -20.80 -4.02 7.74
N LEU A 214 -19.47 -3.96 7.61
CA LEU A 214 -18.65 -3.09 8.48
C LEU A 214 -19.05 -1.63 8.34
N MET A 215 -19.30 -1.15 7.13
CA MET A 215 -19.65 0.25 6.88
C MET A 215 -21.09 0.58 7.21
N ASP A 216 -22.03 -0.38 7.15
CA ASP A 216 -23.41 -0.21 7.58
C ASP A 216 -23.56 -0.14 9.11
N SER A 217 -22.51 -0.55 9.84
CA SER A 217 -22.52 -0.55 11.30
C SER A 217 -22.26 0.85 11.89
N ASP A 218 -23.02 1.20 12.94
CA ASP A 218 -22.77 2.41 13.73
C ASP A 218 -21.51 2.31 14.61
N ILE A 219 -20.95 1.12 14.76
CA ILE A 219 -19.73 0.89 15.56
C ILE A 219 -18.50 1.40 14.82
N VAL A 220 -18.38 1.18 13.50
CA VAL A 220 -17.24 1.63 12.70
C VAL A 220 -17.29 3.13 12.46
N LYS A 221 -16.27 3.84 12.91
CA LYS A 221 -16.16 5.31 12.80
C LYS A 221 -15.21 5.77 11.72
N LYS A 222 -14.29 4.89 11.31
CA LYS A 222 -13.30 5.19 10.28
C LYS A 222 -13.06 3.98 9.38
N VAL A 223 -12.88 4.26 8.10
CA VAL A 223 -12.40 3.30 7.10
C VAL A 223 -11.03 3.74 6.59
N SER A 224 -10.04 2.85 6.63
CA SER A 224 -8.75 3.03 5.97
C SER A 224 -8.63 1.99 4.87
N ILE A 225 -8.54 2.44 3.63
CA ILE A 225 -8.50 1.57 2.45
C ILE A 225 -7.30 1.84 1.58
N THR A 226 -6.66 0.77 1.10
CA THR A 226 -5.78 0.78 -0.07
C THR A 226 -6.38 -0.12 -1.13
N GLY A 227 -6.47 0.36 -2.38
CA GLY A 227 -7.07 -0.40 -3.48
C GLY A 227 -7.18 0.38 -4.78
N SER A 228 -8.00 -0.08 -5.73
CA SER A 228 -8.23 0.64 -6.98
C SER A 228 -9.11 1.88 -6.77
N THR A 229 -8.91 2.91 -7.61
CA THR A 229 -9.74 4.13 -7.62
C THR A 229 -11.24 3.81 -7.74
N ARG A 230 -11.60 2.79 -8.53
CA ARG A 230 -12.99 2.33 -8.68
C ARG A 230 -13.58 1.86 -7.35
N VAL A 231 -12.84 1.03 -6.60
CA VAL A 231 -13.27 0.54 -5.29
C VAL A 231 -13.31 1.68 -4.27
N GLY A 232 -12.32 2.56 -4.26
CA GLY A 232 -12.28 3.74 -3.41
C GLY A 232 -13.53 4.62 -3.56
N LYS A 233 -13.97 4.88 -4.81
CA LYS A 233 -15.20 5.64 -5.07
C LYS A 233 -16.46 4.94 -4.52
N ILE A 234 -16.53 3.61 -4.54
CA ILE A 234 -17.66 2.85 -3.94
C ILE A 234 -17.65 3.02 -2.42
N ILE A 235 -16.49 2.82 -1.80
CA ILE A 235 -16.32 2.97 -0.35
C ILE A 235 -16.65 4.40 0.10
N LEU A 236 -16.18 5.41 -0.64
CA LEU A 236 -16.45 6.82 -0.30
C LEU A 236 -17.96 7.15 -0.35
N LYS A 237 -18.64 6.69 -1.39
CA LYS A 237 -20.11 6.87 -1.48
C LYS A 237 -20.82 6.25 -0.29
N LYS A 238 -20.43 5.04 0.11
CA LYS A 238 -21.03 4.34 1.23
C LYS A 238 -20.69 4.99 2.58
N ALA A 239 -19.46 5.46 2.77
CA ALA A 239 -19.04 6.17 3.98
C ALA A 239 -19.83 7.46 4.23
N ALA A 240 -20.33 8.10 3.17
CA ALA A 240 -21.14 9.30 3.26
C ALA A 240 -22.45 9.09 4.04
N ASP A 241 -23.08 7.91 3.93
CA ASP A 241 -24.35 7.59 4.59
C ASP A 241 -24.25 7.66 6.14
N LYS A 242 -23.05 7.39 6.67
CA LYS A 242 -22.76 7.41 8.10
C LYS A 242 -21.81 8.54 8.51
N VAL A 243 -21.38 9.40 7.56
CA VAL A 243 -20.37 10.44 7.78
C VAL A 243 -19.09 9.85 8.39
N GLN A 244 -18.72 8.64 7.97
CA GLN A 244 -17.52 7.95 8.45
C GLN A 244 -16.26 8.65 7.94
N ARG A 245 -15.23 8.73 8.76
CA ARG A 245 -13.91 9.15 8.30
C ARG A 245 -13.32 8.14 7.34
N VAL A 246 -12.68 8.63 6.28
CA VAL A 246 -12.01 7.77 5.31
C VAL A 246 -10.58 8.27 5.09
N THR A 247 -9.63 7.34 5.03
CA THR A 247 -8.29 7.55 4.46
C THR A 247 -8.15 6.61 3.28
N MET A 248 -7.75 7.14 2.12
CA MET A 248 -7.73 6.41 0.86
C MET A 248 -6.36 6.47 0.20
N GLU A 249 -5.80 5.31 -0.06
CA GLU A 249 -4.65 5.05 -0.89
C GLU A 249 -5.09 4.29 -2.12
N LEU A 250 -5.17 4.95 -3.28
CA LEU A 250 -5.75 4.37 -4.48
C LEU A 250 -4.70 4.23 -5.60
N SER A 251 -5.16 3.99 -6.84
CA SER A 251 -4.29 3.81 -8.00
C SER A 251 -3.29 4.96 -8.20
N GLY A 252 -2.11 4.62 -8.70
CA GLY A 252 -1.08 5.57 -9.10
C GLY A 252 -0.62 5.32 -10.54
N HIS A 253 -0.09 6.36 -11.21
CA HIS A 253 0.45 6.24 -12.56
C HIS A 253 1.69 7.12 -12.73
N SER A 254 2.73 6.75 -11.99
CA SER A 254 3.89 7.59 -11.71
C SER A 254 4.70 7.94 -12.96
N PRO A 255 4.95 9.22 -13.24
CA PRO A 255 5.93 9.64 -14.22
C PRO A 255 7.35 9.40 -13.70
N PHE A 256 8.24 8.99 -14.61
CA PHE A 256 9.67 8.80 -14.37
C PHE A 256 10.43 9.67 -15.37
N ILE A 257 10.93 10.82 -14.91
CA ILE A 257 11.49 11.89 -15.72
C ILE A 257 13.01 11.86 -15.63
N VAL A 258 13.70 11.77 -16.77
CA VAL A 258 15.16 11.71 -16.87
C VAL A 258 15.65 12.87 -17.70
N CYS A 259 16.33 13.84 -17.07
CA CYS A 259 16.95 14.98 -17.71
C CYS A 259 18.31 14.60 -18.31
N GLU A 260 18.87 15.46 -19.18
CA GLU A 260 20.11 15.17 -19.92
C GLU A 260 21.39 15.15 -19.06
N ASP A 261 21.35 15.80 -17.91
CA ASP A 261 22.51 16.10 -17.06
C ASP A 261 22.86 15.00 -16.04
N VAL A 262 22.21 13.83 -16.14
CA VAL A 262 22.39 12.73 -15.19
C VAL A 262 23.25 11.57 -15.74
N ASP A 263 23.76 10.74 -14.83
CA ASP A 263 24.38 9.46 -15.17
C ASP A 263 23.30 8.44 -15.55
N ILE A 264 23.14 8.19 -16.83
CA ILE A 264 22.10 7.31 -17.38
C ILE A 264 22.21 5.87 -16.83
N ASN A 265 23.43 5.38 -16.61
CA ASN A 265 23.60 4.01 -16.10
C ASN A 265 23.05 3.87 -14.67
N LYS A 266 23.33 4.85 -13.79
CA LYS A 266 22.78 4.86 -12.43
C LYS A 266 21.26 5.00 -12.44
N VAL A 267 20.72 5.86 -13.30
CA VAL A 267 19.27 6.05 -13.41
C VAL A 267 18.60 4.78 -13.96
N ALA A 268 19.22 4.08 -14.91
CA ALA A 268 18.73 2.81 -15.41
C ALA A 268 18.69 1.72 -14.32
N ASP A 269 19.71 1.63 -13.45
CA ASP A 269 19.72 0.70 -12.30
C ASP A 269 18.55 0.97 -11.34
N ILE A 270 18.32 2.25 -11.02
CA ILE A 270 17.19 2.66 -10.18
C ILE A 270 15.84 2.33 -10.86
N ALA A 271 15.74 2.60 -12.16
CA ALA A 271 14.54 2.35 -12.94
C ALA A 271 14.17 0.85 -12.98
N ILE A 272 15.14 -0.04 -13.17
CA ILE A 272 14.96 -1.50 -13.14
C ILE A 272 14.41 -1.95 -11.79
N THR A 273 15.08 -1.54 -10.71
CA THR A 273 14.65 -1.90 -9.35
C THR A 273 13.26 -1.35 -9.03
N GLY A 274 12.98 -0.09 -9.36
CA GLY A 274 11.68 0.55 -9.10
C GLY A 274 10.56 -0.06 -9.92
N LYS A 275 10.81 -0.38 -11.20
CA LYS A 275 9.80 -0.89 -12.13
C LYS A 275 9.46 -2.34 -11.91
N PHE A 276 10.46 -3.19 -11.70
CA PHE A 276 10.23 -4.64 -11.70
C PHE A 276 10.02 -5.25 -10.31
N ARG A 277 10.18 -4.46 -9.23
CA ARG A 277 9.77 -4.89 -7.90
C ARG A 277 8.32 -5.39 -7.93
N ASN A 278 8.07 -6.55 -7.31
CA ASN A 278 6.78 -7.24 -7.32
C ASN A 278 6.16 -7.35 -8.74
N ASN A 279 6.99 -7.56 -9.74
CA ASN A 279 6.60 -7.63 -11.16
C ASN A 279 5.82 -6.38 -11.64
N GLY A 280 6.17 -5.19 -11.15
CA GLY A 280 5.50 -3.94 -11.47
C GLY A 280 4.12 -3.75 -10.81
N GLN A 281 3.70 -4.66 -9.95
CA GLN A 281 2.42 -4.60 -9.23
C GLN A 281 2.51 -3.73 -7.98
N VAL A 282 2.90 -2.46 -8.19
CA VAL A 282 3.18 -1.47 -7.16
C VAL A 282 2.49 -0.16 -7.50
N CYS A 283 1.75 0.41 -6.56
CA CYS A 283 1.04 1.68 -6.77
C CYS A 283 1.96 2.87 -7.07
N ILE A 284 3.22 2.80 -6.61
CA ILE A 284 4.27 3.80 -6.90
C ILE A 284 5.24 3.33 -8.00
N SER A 285 4.92 2.27 -8.75
CA SER A 285 5.78 1.83 -9.86
C SER A 285 5.96 2.94 -10.89
N PRO A 286 7.19 3.20 -11.37
CA PRO A 286 7.39 4.02 -12.57
C PRO A 286 6.61 3.42 -13.74
N ASN A 287 5.67 4.18 -14.30
CA ASN A 287 4.77 3.67 -15.35
C ASN A 287 4.81 4.49 -16.63
N ARG A 288 5.22 5.78 -16.57
CA ARG A 288 5.31 6.69 -17.70
C ARG A 288 6.72 7.24 -17.76
N PHE A 289 7.55 6.69 -18.67
CA PHE A 289 8.96 7.05 -18.76
C PHE A 289 9.15 8.19 -19.75
N TYR A 290 9.54 9.35 -19.28
CA TYR A 290 9.88 10.55 -20.05
C TYR A 290 11.39 10.76 -20.01
N ILE A 291 12.04 10.58 -21.16
CA ILE A 291 13.50 10.71 -21.29
C ILE A 291 13.81 11.93 -22.16
N GLN A 292 14.74 12.80 -21.75
CA GLN A 292 15.14 13.91 -22.57
C GLN A 292 15.68 13.41 -23.92
N GLU A 293 15.22 14.04 -25.02
CA GLU A 293 15.34 13.52 -26.39
C GLU A 293 16.75 13.06 -26.75
N ASN A 294 17.76 13.86 -26.41
CA ASN A 294 19.19 13.57 -26.69
C ASN A 294 19.79 12.43 -25.85
N ARG A 295 19.08 11.88 -24.85
CA ARG A 295 19.54 10.78 -23.98
C ARG A 295 18.72 9.51 -24.16
N LYS A 296 17.72 9.51 -25.05
CA LYS A 296 16.79 8.39 -25.25
C LYS A 296 17.52 7.09 -25.58
N ASP A 297 18.35 7.10 -26.62
CA ASP A 297 18.98 5.89 -27.12
C ASP A 297 19.92 5.26 -26.08
N GLU A 298 20.66 6.10 -25.36
CA GLU A 298 21.53 5.67 -24.27
C GLU A 298 20.73 5.03 -23.13
N PHE A 299 19.62 5.67 -22.71
CA PHE A 299 18.74 5.14 -21.66
C PHE A 299 18.10 3.82 -22.07
N VAL A 300 17.52 3.75 -23.27
CA VAL A 300 16.89 2.54 -23.81
C VAL A 300 17.88 1.38 -23.85
N SER A 301 19.09 1.61 -24.37
CA SER A 301 20.14 0.59 -24.42
C SER A 301 20.50 0.11 -23.02
N ALA A 302 20.81 1.03 -22.10
CA ALA A 302 21.19 0.70 -20.73
C ALA A 302 20.08 -0.02 -19.96
N PHE A 303 18.83 0.39 -20.14
CA PHE A 303 17.65 -0.23 -19.50
C PHE A 303 17.40 -1.64 -20.03
N MET A 304 17.42 -1.82 -21.37
CA MET A 304 17.19 -3.12 -22.00
C MET A 304 18.26 -4.16 -21.64
N ASP A 305 19.53 -3.73 -21.56
CA ASP A 305 20.64 -4.61 -21.16
C ASP A 305 20.47 -5.18 -19.76
N ARG A 306 19.85 -4.43 -18.86
CA ARG A 306 19.53 -4.85 -17.51
C ARG A 306 18.25 -5.70 -17.46
N ALA A 307 17.19 -5.25 -18.13
CA ALA A 307 15.91 -5.94 -18.15
C ALA A 307 16.02 -7.37 -18.70
N LYS A 308 16.85 -7.59 -19.73
CA LYS A 308 17.11 -8.91 -20.31
C LYS A 308 17.85 -9.89 -19.38
N LYS A 309 18.55 -9.37 -18.37
CA LYS A 309 19.32 -10.18 -17.41
C LYS A 309 18.49 -10.64 -16.21
N LEU A 310 17.31 -10.04 -15.99
CA LEU A 310 16.45 -10.40 -14.87
C LEU A 310 16.06 -11.89 -14.93
N LYS A 311 16.38 -12.62 -13.87
CA LYS A 311 16.03 -14.03 -13.74
C LYS A 311 14.56 -14.18 -13.36
N ILE A 312 13.75 -14.62 -14.31
CA ILE A 312 12.32 -14.92 -14.10
C ILE A 312 12.18 -16.30 -13.50
N GLY A 313 11.33 -16.47 -12.47
CA GLY A 313 11.11 -17.78 -11.88
C GLY A 313 10.20 -17.78 -10.66
N ASN A 314 10.11 -18.94 -10.01
CA ASN A 314 9.42 -19.05 -8.74
C ASN A 314 10.19 -18.24 -7.67
N GLY A 315 9.52 -17.32 -7.00
CA GLY A 315 10.15 -16.46 -6.00
C GLY A 315 10.79 -17.18 -4.81
N MET A 316 10.50 -18.49 -4.64
CA MET A 316 11.17 -19.34 -3.65
C MET A 316 12.54 -19.86 -4.10
N ASP A 317 12.87 -19.75 -5.40
CA ASP A 317 14.13 -20.23 -5.93
C ASP A 317 15.24 -19.18 -5.77
N GLU A 318 16.46 -19.62 -5.55
CA GLU A 318 17.61 -18.76 -5.34
C GLU A 318 17.94 -17.93 -6.60
N GLY A 319 18.19 -16.63 -6.38
CA GLY A 319 18.59 -15.70 -7.42
C GLY A 319 17.47 -15.28 -8.37
N VAL A 320 16.21 -15.66 -8.12
CA VAL A 320 15.06 -15.11 -8.87
C VAL A 320 14.86 -13.65 -8.50
N GLU A 321 14.71 -12.81 -9.54
CA GLU A 321 14.54 -11.36 -9.43
C GLU A 321 13.14 -10.90 -9.86
N LEU A 322 12.46 -11.71 -10.70
CA LEU A 322 11.13 -11.42 -11.20
C LEU A 322 10.22 -12.63 -11.03
N GLY A 323 9.25 -12.51 -10.13
CA GLY A 323 8.21 -13.51 -9.90
C GLY A 323 7.05 -13.41 -10.90
N PRO A 324 5.99 -14.21 -10.72
CA PRO A 324 4.78 -14.14 -11.54
C PRO A 324 3.94 -12.90 -11.22
N LEU A 325 2.96 -12.61 -12.05
CA LEU A 325 1.79 -11.80 -11.71
C LEU A 325 0.92 -12.57 -10.70
N SER A 326 0.20 -11.87 -9.84
CA SER A 326 -0.46 -12.51 -8.70
C SER A 326 -1.73 -13.31 -9.04
N THR A 327 -2.33 -13.11 -10.22
CA THR A 327 -3.55 -13.81 -10.63
C THR A 327 -3.61 -14.03 -12.14
N ALA A 328 -4.36 -15.06 -12.57
CA ALA A 328 -4.69 -15.28 -13.98
C ALA A 328 -5.34 -14.04 -14.61
N LYS A 329 -6.28 -13.44 -13.89
CA LYS A 329 -6.97 -12.22 -14.35
C LYS A 329 -5.99 -11.08 -14.62
N ARG A 330 -4.99 -10.88 -13.73
CA ARG A 330 -3.96 -9.86 -13.95
C ARG A 330 -3.12 -10.13 -15.18
N LEU A 331 -2.78 -11.41 -15.42
CA LEU A 331 -2.07 -11.81 -16.63
C LEU A 331 -2.87 -11.50 -17.90
N GLU A 332 -4.17 -11.82 -17.93
CA GLU A 332 -5.07 -11.51 -19.06
C GLU A 332 -5.17 -9.99 -19.31
N GLU A 333 -5.27 -9.19 -18.24
CA GLU A 333 -5.32 -7.73 -18.34
C GLU A 333 -4.03 -7.15 -18.90
N ILE A 334 -2.86 -7.69 -18.52
CA ILE A 334 -1.55 -7.31 -19.07
C ILE A 334 -1.44 -7.69 -20.54
N GLU A 335 -1.80 -8.92 -20.91
CA GLU A 335 -1.79 -9.36 -22.30
C GLU A 335 -2.67 -8.45 -23.19
N LYS A 336 -3.88 -8.14 -22.71
CA LYS A 336 -4.79 -7.24 -23.40
C LYS A 336 -4.21 -5.84 -23.57
N LEU A 337 -3.60 -5.28 -22.51
CA LEU A 337 -3.01 -3.93 -22.57
C LEU A 337 -1.83 -3.90 -23.54
N VAL A 338 -1.00 -4.94 -23.58
CA VAL A 338 0.11 -5.07 -24.55
C VAL A 338 -0.42 -5.07 -25.97
N GLU A 339 -1.44 -5.87 -26.29
CA GLU A 339 -2.02 -5.91 -27.63
C GLU A 339 -2.69 -4.59 -28.01
N THR A 340 -3.39 -3.95 -27.07
CA THR A 340 -3.98 -2.61 -27.30
C THR A 340 -2.89 -1.60 -27.64
N THR A 341 -1.81 -1.55 -26.86
CA THR A 341 -0.68 -0.61 -27.05
C THR A 341 0.00 -0.84 -28.43
N LYS A 342 0.18 -2.09 -28.85
CA LYS A 342 0.69 -2.43 -30.20
C LYS A 342 -0.24 -1.93 -31.30
N ASN A 343 -1.54 -2.15 -31.14
CA ASN A 343 -2.55 -1.72 -32.12
C ASN A 343 -2.68 -0.20 -32.21
N GLU A 344 -2.36 0.54 -31.14
CA GLU A 344 -2.26 2.00 -31.13
C GLU A 344 -1.00 2.52 -31.85
N GLY A 345 -0.05 1.62 -32.19
CA GLY A 345 1.12 1.92 -33.00
C GLY A 345 2.45 1.89 -32.26
N ALA A 346 2.48 1.47 -31.02
CA ALA A 346 3.73 1.31 -30.26
C ALA A 346 4.56 0.12 -30.78
N LYS A 347 5.88 0.28 -30.74
CA LYS A 347 6.85 -0.76 -31.09
C LYS A 347 7.34 -1.48 -29.83
N VAL A 348 7.19 -2.79 -29.79
CA VAL A 348 7.78 -3.63 -28.72
C VAL A 348 9.27 -3.80 -28.98
N LEU A 349 10.12 -3.38 -28.06
CA LEU A 349 11.58 -3.55 -28.15
C LEU A 349 12.04 -4.86 -27.50
N ILE A 350 11.46 -5.25 -26.38
CA ILE A 350 11.65 -6.54 -25.70
C ILE A 350 10.36 -7.00 -25.04
N GLY A 351 10.23 -8.30 -24.80
CA GLY A 351 9.10 -8.88 -24.07
C GLY A 351 7.81 -8.94 -24.88
N GLY A 352 6.71 -8.55 -24.28
CA GLY A 352 5.37 -8.55 -24.89
C GLY A 352 4.72 -9.93 -24.98
N LYS A 353 5.18 -10.89 -24.17
CA LYS A 353 4.72 -12.29 -24.17
C LYS A 353 5.01 -12.99 -22.85
N ARG A 354 4.44 -14.16 -22.68
CA ARG A 354 4.84 -15.08 -21.60
C ARG A 354 6.24 -15.64 -21.91
N PRO A 355 7.10 -15.82 -20.88
CA PRO A 355 8.43 -16.39 -21.08
C PRO A 355 8.35 -17.87 -21.48
N SER A 356 9.28 -18.31 -22.32
CA SER A 356 9.39 -19.71 -22.69
C SER A 356 9.90 -20.56 -21.51
N GLY A 357 9.52 -21.83 -21.46
CA GLY A 357 9.98 -22.78 -20.43
C GLY A 357 9.09 -22.88 -19.20
N PHE A 358 8.04 -22.08 -19.09
CA PHE A 358 7.05 -22.18 -18.02
C PHE A 358 5.73 -22.76 -18.55
N ASN A 359 5.38 -23.96 -18.07
CA ASN A 359 4.11 -24.61 -18.43
C ASN A 359 2.96 -24.21 -17.49
N LYS A 360 3.30 -23.59 -16.35
CA LYS A 360 2.37 -23.10 -15.31
C LYS A 360 2.91 -21.82 -14.71
N GLY A 361 2.05 -21.09 -13.99
CA GLY A 361 2.35 -19.82 -13.33
C GLY A 361 2.04 -18.62 -14.23
N TYR A 362 1.74 -17.52 -13.59
CA TYR A 362 1.28 -16.29 -14.27
C TYR A 362 2.46 -15.40 -14.67
N TYR A 363 3.50 -15.99 -15.26
CA TYR A 363 4.72 -15.26 -15.63
C TYR A 363 4.52 -14.41 -16.88
N TYR A 364 5.15 -13.24 -16.88
CA TYR A 364 5.18 -12.32 -18.01
C TYR A 364 6.54 -11.64 -18.13
N GLU A 365 7.05 -11.47 -19.36
CA GLU A 365 8.37 -10.88 -19.59
C GLU A 365 8.37 -9.36 -19.31
N PRO A 366 9.48 -8.78 -18.82
CA PRO A 366 9.73 -7.36 -18.89
C PRO A 366 9.46 -6.85 -20.30
N THR A 367 8.57 -5.86 -20.42
CA THR A 367 8.11 -5.41 -21.74
C THR A 367 8.37 -3.92 -21.92
N VAL A 368 9.18 -3.56 -22.91
CA VAL A 368 9.54 -2.19 -23.22
C VAL A 368 8.91 -1.78 -24.55
N PHE A 369 8.24 -0.63 -24.55
CA PHE A 369 7.64 -0.03 -25.73
C PHE A 369 8.36 1.26 -26.13
N ASP A 370 8.56 1.41 -27.43
CA ASP A 370 8.96 2.66 -28.08
C ASP A 370 7.82 3.19 -28.97
N ASP A 371 7.98 4.38 -29.52
CA ASP A 371 7.00 5.06 -30.36
C ASP A 371 5.62 5.24 -29.68
N VAL A 372 5.62 5.36 -28.34
CA VAL A 372 4.42 5.61 -27.54
C VAL A 372 4.06 7.09 -27.56
N LYS A 373 2.75 7.38 -27.55
CA LYS A 373 2.20 8.75 -27.46
C LYS A 373 1.37 8.92 -26.20
N ASP A 374 1.27 10.14 -25.66
CA ASP A 374 0.53 10.43 -24.43
C ASP A 374 -0.95 10.05 -24.49
N ASN A 375 -1.55 10.00 -25.69
CA ASN A 375 -2.93 9.59 -25.87
C ASN A 375 -3.17 8.07 -25.89
N PHE A 376 -2.11 7.24 -25.85
CA PHE A 376 -2.26 5.78 -25.82
C PHE A 376 -2.85 5.29 -24.49
N THR A 377 -3.55 4.17 -24.54
CA THR A 377 -4.21 3.58 -23.37
C THR A 377 -3.23 3.32 -22.22
N ILE A 378 -2.03 2.81 -22.53
CA ILE A 378 -0.99 2.51 -21.53
C ILE A 378 -0.49 3.77 -20.78
N MET A 379 -0.71 4.97 -21.31
CA MET A 379 -0.34 6.25 -20.68
C MET A 379 -1.46 6.82 -19.80
N LYS A 380 -2.68 6.29 -19.91
CA LYS A 380 -3.87 6.74 -19.18
C LYS A 380 -4.29 5.78 -18.09
N GLU A 381 -4.12 4.47 -18.32
CA GLU A 381 -4.49 3.41 -17.38
C GLU A 381 -3.26 2.88 -16.64
N GLU A 382 -3.36 2.70 -15.33
CA GLU A 382 -2.30 2.09 -14.52
C GLU A 382 -2.05 0.64 -14.97
N PRO A 383 -0.86 0.30 -15.52
CA PRO A 383 -0.59 -1.05 -16.03
C PRO A 383 -0.60 -2.10 -14.93
N PHE A 384 -0.09 -1.76 -13.75
CA PHE A 384 0.09 -2.66 -12.61
C PHE A 384 0.77 -3.99 -12.99
N GLY A 385 1.87 -3.88 -13.75
CA GLY A 385 2.62 -4.99 -14.33
C GLY A 385 3.95 -4.53 -14.95
N PRO A 386 4.71 -5.44 -15.59
CA PRO A 386 6.09 -5.20 -16.04
C PRO A 386 6.17 -4.46 -17.40
N LEU A 387 5.37 -3.42 -17.59
CA LEU A 387 5.27 -2.67 -18.84
C LEU A 387 5.93 -1.29 -18.73
N VAL A 388 6.76 -0.93 -19.71
CA VAL A 388 7.62 0.26 -19.74
C VAL A 388 7.40 1.01 -21.05
N PRO A 389 6.44 1.95 -21.12
CA PRO A 389 6.32 2.87 -22.24
C PRO A 389 7.38 3.97 -22.13
N ILE A 390 8.13 4.21 -23.21
CA ILE A 390 9.17 5.25 -23.26
C ILE A 390 8.74 6.34 -24.23
N LEU A 391 8.78 7.60 -23.74
CA LEU A 391 8.51 8.81 -24.49
C LEU A 391 9.70 9.76 -24.37
N THR A 392 9.79 10.71 -25.30
CA THR A 392 10.79 11.78 -25.23
C THR A 392 10.16 13.13 -24.89
N PHE A 393 10.98 14.04 -24.35
CA PHE A 393 10.61 15.44 -24.18
C PHE A 393 11.81 16.33 -24.55
N LYS A 394 11.53 17.61 -24.87
CA LYS A 394 12.54 18.59 -25.29
C LYS A 394 12.87 19.62 -24.21
N SER A 395 11.87 20.05 -23.45
CA SER A 395 12.08 21.04 -22.41
C SER A 395 11.51 20.59 -21.06
N PHE A 396 12.02 21.16 -19.99
CA PHE A 396 11.59 20.83 -18.63
C PHE A 396 10.10 21.22 -18.42
N ASP A 397 9.68 22.39 -18.92
CA ASP A 397 8.29 22.83 -18.75
C ASP A 397 7.30 21.94 -19.52
N GLU A 398 7.67 21.49 -20.73
CA GLU A 398 6.89 20.49 -21.49
C GLU A 398 6.67 19.21 -20.71
N VAL A 399 7.72 18.64 -20.11
CA VAL A 399 7.58 17.37 -19.40
C VAL A 399 6.80 17.49 -18.11
N ILE A 400 6.88 18.63 -17.40
CA ILE A 400 6.06 18.89 -16.22
C ILE A 400 4.57 18.92 -16.59
N GLU A 401 4.20 19.63 -17.65
CA GLU A 401 2.81 19.70 -18.15
C GLU A 401 2.29 18.30 -18.49
N ARG A 402 3.05 17.52 -19.28
CA ARG A 402 2.68 16.15 -19.70
C ARG A 402 2.63 15.18 -18.52
N ALA A 403 3.53 15.31 -17.55
CA ALA A 403 3.55 14.48 -16.32
C ALA A 403 2.28 14.72 -15.49
N ASN A 404 1.80 15.97 -15.44
CA ASN A 404 0.62 16.38 -14.68
C ASN A 404 -0.71 16.11 -15.40
N ASP A 405 -0.69 15.88 -16.72
CA ASP A 405 -1.89 15.52 -17.50
C ASP A 405 -2.35 14.09 -17.21
N ASN A 406 -2.75 13.85 -15.96
CA ASN A 406 -3.29 12.59 -15.49
C ASN A 406 -4.19 12.83 -14.27
N ASP A 407 -5.26 12.05 -14.16
CA ASP A 407 -6.20 12.10 -13.01
C ASP A 407 -5.61 11.51 -11.72
N LEU A 408 -4.47 10.81 -11.80
CA LEU A 408 -3.81 10.15 -10.67
C LEU A 408 -2.57 10.95 -10.26
N GLY A 409 -2.30 11.02 -8.95
CA GLY A 409 -1.18 11.78 -8.41
C GLY A 409 -0.63 11.15 -7.12
N LEU A 410 -0.11 9.90 -7.19
CA LEU A 410 0.49 9.26 -6.02
C LEU A 410 1.96 9.63 -5.89
N CYS A 411 2.77 9.28 -6.88
CA CYS A 411 4.21 9.47 -6.86
C CYS A 411 4.73 9.98 -8.22
N SER A 412 5.79 10.80 -8.18
CA SER A 412 6.58 11.22 -9.34
C SER A 412 8.06 11.04 -9.07
N TYR A 413 8.83 10.69 -10.10
CA TYR A 413 10.28 10.52 -10.05
C TYR A 413 10.93 11.51 -10.99
N LEU A 414 11.93 12.24 -10.50
CA LEU A 414 12.70 13.23 -11.28
C LEU A 414 14.19 12.99 -11.07
N TYR A 415 14.93 12.90 -12.17
CA TYR A 415 16.37 12.75 -12.16
C TYR A 415 17.00 13.92 -12.92
N THR A 416 17.74 14.76 -12.21
CA THR A 416 18.47 15.94 -12.71
C THR A 416 19.57 16.34 -11.75
N ASN A 417 20.69 16.86 -12.26
CA ASN A 417 21.73 17.50 -11.45
C ASN A 417 21.54 19.03 -11.33
N SER A 418 20.53 19.59 -12.00
CA SER A 418 20.17 21.01 -11.89
C SER A 418 19.36 21.26 -10.61
N MET A 419 19.90 22.08 -9.70
CA MET A 419 19.19 22.51 -8.49
C MET A 419 17.89 23.24 -8.81
N ASP A 420 17.86 24.04 -9.88
CA ASP A 420 16.65 24.73 -10.34
C ASP A 420 15.55 23.73 -10.75
N GLN A 421 15.88 22.77 -11.62
CA GLN A 421 14.93 21.74 -12.04
C GLN A 421 14.49 20.85 -10.89
N ALA A 422 15.39 20.48 -9.97
CA ALA A 422 15.08 19.70 -8.79
C ALA A 422 14.05 20.41 -7.89
N HIS A 423 14.27 21.70 -7.63
CA HIS A 423 13.38 22.53 -6.81
C HIS A 423 12.03 22.74 -7.52
N ARG A 424 12.04 23.23 -8.75
CA ARG A 424 10.82 23.47 -9.54
C ARG A 424 10.02 22.17 -9.72
N GLY A 425 10.68 21.05 -10.02
CA GLY A 425 10.00 19.76 -10.16
C GLY A 425 9.35 19.28 -8.87
N SER A 426 9.99 19.51 -7.71
CA SER A 426 9.40 19.15 -6.42
C SER A 426 8.14 19.97 -6.07
N GLU A 427 8.01 21.19 -6.60
CA GLU A 427 6.84 22.05 -6.39
C GLU A 427 5.76 21.86 -7.47
N LEU A 428 6.16 21.66 -8.73
CA LEU A 428 5.24 21.66 -9.86
C LEU A 428 4.64 20.30 -10.19
N LEU A 429 5.29 19.19 -9.81
CA LEU A 429 4.75 17.85 -10.05
C LEU A 429 3.55 17.58 -9.13
N GLU A 430 2.39 17.34 -9.74
CA GLU A 430 1.11 17.13 -9.06
C GLU A 430 0.97 15.70 -8.53
N SER A 431 1.83 15.36 -7.56
CA SER A 431 1.83 14.09 -6.85
C SER A 431 1.95 14.30 -5.34
N GLY A 432 1.38 13.39 -4.56
CA GLY A 432 1.50 13.45 -3.09
C GLY A 432 2.91 13.14 -2.60
N CYS A 433 3.70 12.43 -3.42
CA CYS A 433 5.10 12.09 -3.15
C CYS A 433 5.94 12.42 -4.39
N VAL A 434 7.05 13.13 -4.22
CA VAL A 434 8.02 13.40 -5.30
C VAL A 434 9.39 12.92 -4.86
N ALA A 435 10.00 12.03 -5.64
CA ALA A 435 11.36 11.55 -5.45
C ALA A 435 12.30 12.27 -6.43
N VAL A 436 13.31 12.94 -5.91
CA VAL A 436 14.35 13.58 -6.72
C VAL A 436 15.66 12.83 -6.51
N ASN A 437 16.24 12.32 -7.59
CA ASN A 437 17.51 11.58 -7.62
C ASN A 437 17.54 10.34 -6.70
N THR A 438 16.39 9.76 -6.41
CA THR A 438 16.25 8.53 -5.61
C THR A 438 15.09 7.68 -6.14
N GLY A 439 15.14 6.37 -5.92
CA GLY A 439 14.02 5.44 -6.18
C GLY A 439 13.20 5.14 -4.93
N VAL A 440 13.58 5.68 -3.76
CA VAL A 440 12.93 5.38 -2.48
C VAL A 440 11.92 6.47 -2.13
N VAL A 441 10.65 6.08 -1.95
CA VAL A 441 9.53 6.99 -1.66
C VAL A 441 8.78 6.59 -0.39
N ALA A 442 8.58 5.30 -0.20
CA ALA A 442 7.73 4.78 0.87
C ALA A 442 8.51 4.59 2.18
N LEU A 443 8.79 5.70 2.87
CA LEU A 443 9.44 5.73 4.18
C LEU A 443 8.40 5.70 5.31
N ALA A 444 8.76 5.17 6.48
CA ALA A 444 7.88 5.16 7.65
C ALA A 444 7.67 6.58 8.22
N GLU A 445 8.74 7.40 8.22
CA GLU A 445 8.77 8.77 8.72
C GLU A 445 8.19 9.81 7.76
N ALA A 446 7.91 9.45 6.50
CA ALA A 446 7.36 10.36 5.50
C ALA A 446 5.84 10.19 5.32
N PRO A 447 5.09 11.28 5.08
CA PRO A 447 3.65 11.23 4.84
C PRO A 447 3.38 10.67 3.45
N PHE A 448 3.06 9.38 3.37
CA PHE A 448 2.74 8.66 2.15
C PHE A 448 1.27 8.82 1.78
N GLY A 449 0.97 9.15 0.53
CA GLY A 449 -0.38 9.26 0.01
C GLY A 449 -0.48 10.17 -1.20
N GLY A 450 -1.57 10.03 -1.94
CA GLY A 450 -1.79 10.73 -3.19
C GLY A 450 -2.66 11.98 -3.09
N ILE A 451 -2.80 12.61 -4.25
CA ILE A 451 -3.75 13.70 -4.53
C ILE A 451 -4.61 13.30 -5.74
N LYS A 452 -5.49 14.16 -6.20
CA LYS A 452 -6.41 13.89 -7.32
C LYS A 452 -7.25 12.64 -7.05
N GLN A 453 -7.45 11.76 -8.04
CA GLN A 453 -8.22 10.53 -7.90
C GLN A 453 -7.43 9.37 -7.24
N THR A 454 -6.23 9.62 -6.79
CA THR A 454 -5.45 8.67 -5.97
C THR A 454 -5.93 8.64 -4.51
N GLY A 455 -6.78 9.57 -4.10
CA GLY A 455 -7.37 9.59 -2.78
C GLY A 455 -6.95 10.77 -1.93
N TYR A 456 -7.10 10.63 -0.62
CA TYR A 456 -6.77 11.67 0.37
C TYR A 456 -6.49 11.06 1.74
N GLY A 457 -5.95 11.88 2.64
CA GLY A 457 -5.31 11.44 3.88
C GLY A 457 -3.86 11.07 3.63
N ARG A 458 -3.17 10.68 4.68
CA ARG A 458 -1.77 10.22 4.59
C ARG A 458 -1.56 9.03 5.52
N GLU A 459 -0.67 8.13 5.08
CA GLU A 459 -0.19 7.01 5.88
C GLU A 459 1.32 7.19 6.14
N GLY A 460 1.77 7.04 7.39
CA GLY A 460 3.15 7.33 7.78
C GLY A 460 3.40 8.82 8.08
N GLY A 461 4.62 9.12 8.50
CA GLY A 461 4.96 10.45 9.04
C GLY A 461 4.19 10.80 10.32
N SER A 462 4.52 11.93 10.92
CA SER A 462 3.91 12.37 12.18
C SER A 462 2.45 12.87 12.03
N GLY A 463 2.01 13.10 10.79
CA GLY A 463 0.65 13.59 10.51
C GLY A 463 -0.42 12.51 10.46
N ALA A 464 -0.07 11.29 10.07
CA ALA A 464 -1.02 10.21 9.81
C ALA A 464 -1.88 9.84 11.02
N ILE A 465 -1.31 9.87 12.22
CA ILE A 465 -2.03 9.54 13.46
C ILE A 465 -3.21 10.48 13.71
N LYS A 466 -3.16 11.74 13.22
CA LYS A 466 -4.24 12.72 13.39
C LYS A 466 -5.53 12.33 12.67
N ASP A 467 -5.42 11.57 11.60
CA ASP A 467 -6.59 11.05 10.88
C ASP A 467 -7.37 10.00 11.70
N TYR A 468 -6.77 9.46 12.76
CA TYR A 468 -7.35 8.50 13.69
C TYR A 468 -7.79 9.14 15.03
N LEU A 469 -7.74 10.47 15.11
CA LEU A 469 -8.03 11.24 16.33
C LEU A 469 -9.14 12.26 16.11
N ASN A 470 -10.03 12.39 17.10
CA ASN A 470 -10.96 13.51 17.21
C ASN A 470 -10.31 14.63 18.01
N VAL A 471 -10.40 15.86 17.51
CA VAL A 471 -10.01 17.06 18.26
C VAL A 471 -11.17 17.47 19.14
N LYS A 472 -10.89 17.68 20.41
CA LYS A 472 -11.86 18.21 21.38
C LYS A 472 -11.25 19.39 22.12
N TYR A 473 -12.02 20.46 22.34
CA TYR A 473 -11.60 21.54 23.22
C TYR A 473 -12.57 21.70 24.39
N THR A 474 -12.02 22.15 25.49
CA THR A 474 -12.80 22.59 26.66
C THR A 474 -12.49 24.04 26.95
N HIS A 475 -13.51 24.90 27.02
CA HIS A 475 -13.40 26.25 27.51
C HIS A 475 -13.81 26.23 28.98
N MET A 476 -12.88 26.52 29.87
CA MET A 476 -13.05 26.35 31.30
C MET A 476 -13.04 27.74 31.98
N GLY A 477 -14.12 28.05 32.68
CA GLY A 477 -14.14 29.18 33.62
C GLY A 477 -13.39 28.85 34.90
N LEU A 478 -12.54 29.75 35.37
CA LEU A 478 -11.75 29.55 36.60
C LEU A 478 -12.51 29.96 37.86
N LYS A 479 -13.56 30.76 37.70
CA LYS A 479 -14.47 31.19 38.76
C LYS A 479 -15.90 31.18 38.23
N ILE A 480 -16.86 30.88 39.10
CA ILE A 480 -18.31 30.98 38.88
C ILE A 480 -18.83 32.08 39.76
#